data_533a1c304f3a97953965ab4299b2afce
#
_entry.id   533a1c304f3a97953965ab4299b2afce
#
_cell.length_a   1.000
_cell.length_b   1.000
_cell.length_c   1.000
_cell.angle_alpha   90.00
_cell.angle_beta   90.00
_cell.angle_gamma   90.00
#
_symmetry.space_group_name_H-M   'P 1'
#
loop_
_entity.id
_entity.type
_entity.pdbx_description
1 polymer ?
#
loop_
_entity_poly.entity_id
_entity_poly.type
_entity_poly.pdbx_seq_one_letter_code
_entity_poly.pdbx_strand_id
1 'polypeptide(L)'
;MTNYDPYAREISVEESSDDATARTILMYSQIVSSIVEHRIAPGTRFREERLADLFKVSRTQVRKVLQRLELEGLVSRQPRKGVTVAAPTAQETKDIFEARRLIEPWIVEQLCQNCSRKHILDFKKIIKEENQAHQKGERHLAVRWSGEFHRSLASAAHNQALIKTMGELTLRTCLALLANKASTQVTCRNQEHREIIEAIEHKDNKAAARLMLAHLQHIEDSMELPSKTESTDDLDLLLLGLPLASPKTVKQSKTRRL
;
A
#
# COMPACT_ATOMS: atom_id res chain seq x y z
N MET A 1 -16.63 -16.10 -2.50
CA MET A 1 -15.31 -15.44 -2.44
C MET A 1 -15.56 -14.04 -1.93
N THR A 2 -15.50 -13.83 -0.62
CA THR A 2 -15.65 -12.51 -0.01
C THR A 2 -14.37 -11.73 -0.30
N ASN A 3 -14.48 -10.65 -1.09
CA ASN A 3 -13.40 -9.68 -1.29
C ASN A 3 -13.03 -9.11 0.09
N TYR A 4 -12.00 -9.66 0.71
CA TYR A 4 -11.39 -9.10 1.89
C TYR A 4 -10.58 -7.87 1.45
N ASP A 5 -11.11 -6.68 1.70
CA ASP A 5 -10.39 -5.42 1.52
C ASP A 5 -9.82 -5.00 2.88
N PRO A 6 -8.51 -5.19 3.12
CA PRO A 6 -7.89 -4.84 4.39
C PRO A 6 -7.89 -3.33 4.67
N TYR A 7 -8.06 -2.50 3.63
CA TYR A 7 -8.10 -1.05 3.75
C TYR A 7 -9.50 -0.49 4.03
N ALA A 8 -10.56 -1.30 3.86
CA ALA A 8 -11.94 -0.92 4.16
C ALA A 8 -12.28 -0.97 5.67
N ARG A 9 -11.47 -1.66 6.49
CA ARG A 9 -11.78 -1.93 7.91
C ARG A 9 -11.64 -0.73 8.86
N GLU A 10 -10.96 0.34 8.49
CA GLU A 10 -10.71 1.47 9.41
C GLU A 10 -11.79 2.56 9.35
N ILE A 11 -12.82 2.38 8.53
CA ILE A 11 -13.95 3.28 8.55
C ILE A 11 -15.02 2.59 9.39
N SER A 12 -15.06 2.90 10.70
CA SER A 12 -16.20 2.56 11.57
C SER A 12 -17.45 3.17 10.92
N VAL A 13 -18.21 2.32 10.25
CA VAL A 13 -19.55 2.64 9.79
C VAL A 13 -20.40 2.62 11.06
N GLU A 14 -20.55 3.77 11.73
CA GLU A 14 -21.77 4.00 12.46
C GLU A 14 -22.88 3.84 11.42
N GLU A 15 -23.84 2.97 11.70
CA GLU A 15 -24.99 2.66 10.85
C GLU A 15 -25.82 3.92 10.57
N SER A 16 -25.31 4.78 9.71
CA SER A 16 -26.08 5.85 9.10
C SER A 16 -26.38 5.45 7.66
N SER A 17 -27.66 5.26 7.40
CA SER A 17 -28.28 4.83 6.14
C SER A 17 -28.12 5.86 4.99
N ASP A 18 -27.01 6.58 4.90
CA ASP A 18 -26.79 7.55 3.84
C ASP A 18 -25.89 6.94 2.75
N ASP A 19 -26.51 6.63 1.61
CA ASP A 19 -25.87 6.13 0.39
C ASP A 19 -24.63 6.98 -0.03
N ALA A 20 -24.62 8.28 0.28
CA ALA A 20 -23.51 9.19 0.04
C ALA A 20 -22.29 8.88 0.92
N THR A 21 -22.49 8.47 2.17
CA THR A 21 -21.41 8.05 3.08
C THR A 21 -20.79 6.74 2.61
N ALA A 22 -21.61 5.75 2.23
CA ALA A 22 -21.13 4.48 1.69
C ALA A 22 -20.30 4.69 0.41
N ARG A 23 -20.73 5.58 -0.51
CA ARG A 23 -19.96 5.92 -1.72
C ARG A 23 -18.65 6.64 -1.41
N THR A 24 -18.62 7.48 -0.37
CA THR A 24 -17.39 8.16 0.08
C THR A 24 -16.37 7.16 0.62
N ILE A 25 -16.82 6.17 1.38
CA ILE A 25 -16.01 5.06 1.88
C ILE A 25 -15.46 4.23 0.72
N LEU A 26 -16.34 3.86 -0.21
CA LEU A 26 -15.95 3.12 -1.42
C LEU A 26 -14.90 3.89 -2.24
N MET A 27 -15.06 5.20 -2.41
CA MET A 27 -14.10 6.05 -3.12
C MET A 27 -12.72 6.01 -2.44
N TYR A 28 -12.68 6.16 -1.11
CA TYR A 28 -11.43 6.07 -0.36
C TYR A 28 -10.76 4.70 -0.55
N SER A 29 -11.48 3.60 -0.31
CA SER A 29 -10.92 2.26 -0.41
C SER A 29 -10.45 1.94 -1.83
N GLN A 30 -11.19 2.33 -2.86
CA GLN A 30 -10.79 2.12 -4.26
C GLN A 30 -9.56 2.94 -4.66
N ILE A 31 -9.43 4.18 -4.18
CA ILE A 31 -8.23 4.99 -4.42
C ILE A 31 -7.03 4.34 -3.74
N VAL A 32 -7.14 3.96 -2.45
CA VAL A 32 -6.06 3.30 -1.71
C VAL A 32 -5.65 1.99 -2.41
N SER A 33 -6.59 1.10 -2.70
CA SER A 33 -6.31 -0.15 -3.41
C SER A 33 -5.64 0.09 -4.76
N SER A 34 -6.12 1.08 -5.53
CA SER A 34 -5.56 1.40 -6.86
C SER A 34 -4.12 1.92 -6.78
N ILE A 35 -3.80 2.68 -5.72
CA ILE A 35 -2.43 3.15 -5.46
C ILE A 35 -1.55 1.97 -5.03
N VAL A 36 -1.98 1.19 -4.03
CA VAL A 36 -1.20 0.07 -3.46
C VAL A 36 -1.03 -1.06 -4.46
N GLU A 37 -1.99 -1.31 -5.33
CA GLU A 37 -1.90 -2.28 -6.41
C GLU A 37 -1.19 -1.71 -7.66
N HIS A 38 -0.61 -0.49 -7.56
CA HIS A 38 0.10 0.17 -8.64
C HIS A 38 -0.70 0.32 -9.95
N ARG A 39 -2.03 0.32 -9.84
CA ARG A 39 -2.91 0.66 -10.97
C ARG A 39 -2.83 2.14 -11.30
N ILE A 40 -2.60 2.98 -10.26
CA ILE A 40 -2.36 4.42 -10.39
C ILE A 40 -0.92 4.71 -10.01
N ALA A 41 -0.14 5.24 -10.96
CA ALA A 41 1.29 5.51 -10.78
C ALA A 41 1.53 6.74 -9.87
N PRO A 42 2.67 6.79 -9.13
CA PRO A 42 3.12 8.00 -8.45
C PRO A 42 3.16 9.19 -9.40
N GLY A 43 2.73 10.37 -8.93
CA GLY A 43 2.63 11.59 -9.74
C GLY A 43 1.34 11.73 -10.55
N THR A 44 0.49 10.70 -10.63
CA THR A 44 -0.82 10.80 -11.30
C THR A 44 -1.69 11.84 -10.61
N ARG A 45 -2.31 12.73 -11.40
CA ARG A 45 -3.12 13.84 -10.90
C ARG A 45 -4.56 13.42 -10.68
N PHE A 46 -5.11 13.73 -9.50
CA PHE A 46 -6.53 13.62 -9.20
C PHE A 46 -7.27 14.91 -9.60
N ARG A 47 -8.37 14.78 -10.35
CA ARG A 47 -9.27 15.87 -10.68
C ARG A 47 -10.54 15.72 -9.84
N GLU A 48 -10.79 16.68 -8.92
CA GLU A 48 -11.92 16.63 -7.98
C GLU A 48 -13.27 16.44 -8.70
N GLU A 49 -13.47 17.11 -9.84
CA GLU A 49 -14.71 17.00 -10.64
C GLU A 49 -14.91 15.57 -11.12
N ARG A 50 -13.85 14.98 -11.68
CA ARG A 50 -13.94 13.64 -12.26
C ARG A 50 -14.19 12.57 -11.19
N LEU A 51 -13.59 12.70 -10.01
CA LEU A 51 -13.86 11.83 -8.87
C LEU A 51 -15.32 12.00 -8.37
N ALA A 52 -15.82 13.24 -8.30
CA ALA A 52 -17.19 13.51 -7.92
C ALA A 52 -18.20 12.84 -8.87
N ASP A 53 -17.96 12.93 -10.18
CA ASP A 53 -18.81 12.33 -11.21
C ASP A 53 -18.72 10.80 -11.19
N LEU A 54 -17.51 10.23 -11.03
CA LEU A 54 -17.28 8.78 -11.04
C LEU A 54 -17.95 8.09 -9.84
N PHE A 55 -17.78 8.65 -8.65
CA PHE A 55 -18.32 8.06 -7.41
C PHE A 55 -19.70 8.59 -7.01
N LYS A 56 -20.28 9.51 -7.81
CA LYS A 56 -21.59 10.14 -7.54
C LYS A 56 -21.65 10.76 -6.14
N VAL A 57 -20.61 11.49 -5.77
CA VAL A 57 -20.47 12.22 -4.50
C VAL A 57 -20.24 13.71 -4.74
N SER A 58 -20.43 14.55 -3.72
CA SER A 58 -20.16 15.97 -3.82
C SER A 58 -18.67 16.29 -3.88
N ARG A 59 -18.26 17.40 -4.49
CA ARG A 59 -16.86 17.88 -4.45
C ARG A 59 -16.34 18.07 -3.03
N THR A 60 -17.21 18.43 -2.09
CA THR A 60 -16.86 18.55 -0.67
C THR A 60 -16.45 17.20 -0.09
N GLN A 61 -17.17 16.12 -0.41
CA GLN A 61 -16.81 14.77 0.01
C GLN A 61 -15.49 14.31 -0.63
N VAL A 62 -15.29 14.60 -1.94
CA VAL A 62 -14.01 14.33 -2.61
C VAL A 62 -12.84 15.02 -1.89
N ARG A 63 -12.98 16.31 -1.55
CA ARG A 63 -11.94 17.06 -0.83
C ARG A 63 -11.62 16.46 0.52
N LYS A 64 -12.63 16.01 1.29
CA LYS A 64 -12.44 15.32 2.57
C LYS A 64 -11.63 14.03 2.40
N VAL A 65 -11.95 13.23 1.38
CA VAL A 65 -11.19 12.00 1.08
C VAL A 65 -9.76 12.32 0.65
N LEU A 66 -9.56 13.26 -0.26
CA LEU A 66 -8.22 13.65 -0.70
C LEU A 66 -7.40 14.25 0.44
N GLN A 67 -8.01 15.02 1.34
CA GLN A 67 -7.34 15.55 2.54
C GLN A 67 -6.93 14.42 3.50
N ARG A 68 -7.77 13.40 3.69
CA ARG A 68 -7.42 12.22 4.46
C ARG A 68 -6.24 11.47 3.85
N LEU A 69 -6.27 11.21 2.53
CA LEU A 69 -5.18 10.58 1.81
C LEU A 69 -3.87 11.39 1.87
N GLU A 70 -3.96 12.73 1.93
CA GLU A 70 -2.83 13.63 2.11
C GLU A 70 -2.21 13.52 3.51
N LEU A 71 -3.04 13.43 4.56
CA LEU A 71 -2.61 13.17 5.93
C LEU A 71 -1.94 11.79 6.07
N GLU A 72 -2.42 10.80 5.34
CA GLU A 72 -1.84 9.45 5.30
C GLU A 72 -0.60 9.35 4.39
N GLY A 73 -0.23 10.45 3.71
CA GLY A 73 0.94 10.51 2.84
C GLY A 73 0.81 9.76 1.51
N LEU A 74 -0.41 9.39 1.12
CA LEU A 74 -0.69 8.69 -0.15
C LEU A 74 -0.81 9.64 -1.34
N VAL A 75 -1.18 10.88 -1.08
CA VAL A 75 -1.21 11.95 -2.07
C VAL A 75 -0.50 13.19 -1.54
N SER A 76 -0.06 14.04 -2.44
CA SER A 76 0.55 15.33 -2.12
C SER A 76 -0.13 16.45 -2.89
N ARG A 77 -0.30 17.61 -2.24
CA ARG A 77 -0.81 18.82 -2.88
C ARG A 77 0.36 19.68 -3.35
N GLN A 78 0.45 19.84 -4.64
CA GLN A 78 1.51 20.66 -5.26
C GLN A 78 0.94 21.97 -5.82
N PRO A 79 1.62 23.12 -5.61
CA PRO A 79 1.24 24.38 -6.25
C PRO A 79 1.13 24.19 -7.76
N ARG A 80 0.05 24.67 -8.36
CA ARG A 80 -0.28 24.60 -9.81
C ARG A 80 -0.57 23.21 -10.38
N LYS A 81 -0.19 22.11 -9.71
CA LYS A 81 -0.48 20.74 -10.15
C LYS A 81 -1.69 20.12 -9.47
N GLY A 82 -2.15 20.70 -8.35
CA GLY A 82 -3.27 20.16 -7.58
C GLY A 82 -2.85 18.96 -6.74
N VAL A 83 -3.74 17.98 -6.56
CA VAL A 83 -3.50 16.75 -5.79
C VAL A 83 -2.98 15.67 -6.72
N THR A 84 -1.85 15.06 -6.35
CA THR A 84 -1.19 13.97 -7.10
C THR A 84 -0.88 12.80 -6.18
N VAL A 85 -0.82 11.58 -6.72
CA VAL A 85 -0.31 10.42 -5.97
C VAL A 85 1.11 10.73 -5.49
N ALA A 86 1.39 10.46 -4.23
CA ALA A 86 2.69 10.73 -3.65
C ALA A 86 3.79 9.87 -4.30
N ALA A 87 4.99 10.44 -4.34
CA ALA A 87 6.20 9.75 -4.77
C ALA A 87 7.26 9.98 -3.68
N PRO A 88 7.38 9.09 -2.68
CA PRO A 88 8.33 9.28 -1.61
C PRO A 88 9.75 9.46 -2.13
N THR A 89 10.46 10.47 -1.62
CA THR A 89 11.86 10.70 -1.90
C THR A 89 12.73 9.64 -1.23
N ALA A 90 14.00 9.54 -1.64
CA ALA A 90 14.97 8.67 -0.98
C ALA A 90 15.10 8.97 0.51
N GLN A 91 15.10 10.26 0.89
CA GLN A 91 15.21 10.65 2.30
C GLN A 91 13.94 10.26 3.07
N GLU A 92 12.75 10.56 2.54
CA GLU A 92 11.49 10.13 3.16
C GLU A 92 11.41 8.61 3.32
N THR A 93 11.92 7.85 2.34
CA THR A 93 11.98 6.39 2.42
C THR A 93 12.89 5.94 3.57
N LYS A 94 14.08 6.53 3.73
CA LYS A 94 14.98 6.27 4.87
C LYS A 94 14.32 6.58 6.21
N ASP A 95 13.68 7.75 6.31
CA ASP A 95 12.99 8.18 7.54
C ASP A 95 11.86 7.19 7.92
N ILE A 96 11.12 6.67 6.92
CA ILE A 96 10.10 5.65 7.12
C ILE A 96 10.70 4.36 7.69
N PHE A 97 11.80 3.85 7.10
CA PHE A 97 12.44 2.63 7.58
C PHE A 97 13.09 2.82 8.96
N GLU A 98 13.65 3.98 9.24
CA GLU A 98 14.17 4.31 10.57
C GLU A 98 13.05 4.24 11.63
N ALA A 99 11.91 4.86 11.38
CA ALA A 99 10.74 4.79 12.27
C ALA A 99 10.23 3.35 12.46
N ARG A 100 10.16 2.56 11.38
CA ARG A 100 9.74 1.16 11.42
C ARG A 100 10.71 0.31 12.25
N ARG A 101 12.01 0.50 12.12
CA ARG A 101 13.03 -0.20 12.93
C ARG A 101 12.95 0.12 14.43
N LEU A 102 12.41 1.27 14.80
CA LEU A 102 12.15 1.60 16.21
C LEU A 102 10.88 0.94 16.75
N ILE A 103 9.89 0.74 15.91
CA ILE A 103 8.54 0.31 16.32
C ILE A 103 8.34 -1.20 16.20
N GLU A 104 8.68 -1.79 15.05
CA GLU A 104 8.30 -3.17 14.74
C GLU A 104 9.02 -4.25 15.58
N PRO A 105 10.30 -4.09 15.98
CA PRO A 105 10.93 -5.03 16.92
C PRO A 105 10.17 -5.10 18.25
N TRP A 106 9.73 -3.96 18.77
CA TRP A 106 8.91 -3.92 19.99
C TRP A 106 7.56 -4.64 19.78
N ILE A 107 6.91 -4.44 18.61
CA ILE A 107 5.64 -5.12 18.31
C ILE A 107 5.82 -6.64 18.35
N VAL A 108 6.83 -7.19 17.67
CA VAL A 108 7.04 -8.65 17.63
C VAL A 108 7.44 -9.21 19.01
N GLU A 109 8.15 -8.46 19.83
CA GLU A 109 8.44 -8.84 21.21
C GLU A 109 7.17 -8.93 22.06
N GLN A 110 6.24 -7.98 21.92
CA GLN A 110 4.94 -8.04 22.60
C GLN A 110 4.12 -9.25 22.13
N LEU A 111 4.17 -9.57 20.85
CA LEU A 111 3.46 -10.72 20.29
C LEU A 111 4.02 -12.05 20.79
N CYS A 112 5.32 -12.16 21.05
CA CYS A 112 5.91 -13.35 21.70
C CYS A 112 5.27 -13.64 23.07
N GLN A 113 4.82 -12.61 23.78
CA GLN A 113 4.21 -12.75 25.10
C GLN A 113 2.71 -13.02 25.02
N ASN A 114 2.00 -12.34 24.10
CA ASN A 114 0.55 -12.21 24.13
C ASN A 114 -0.16 -12.71 22.85
N CYS A 115 0.56 -13.32 21.89
CA CYS A 115 -0.03 -13.76 20.64
C CYS A 115 -0.94 -14.97 20.82
N SER A 116 -2.18 -14.89 20.36
CA SER A 116 -3.11 -16.02 20.35
C SER A 116 -2.86 -16.96 19.17
N ARG A 117 -3.28 -18.25 19.31
CA ARG A 117 -3.26 -19.19 18.19
C ARG A 117 -4.01 -18.68 16.96
N LYS A 118 -5.10 -17.92 17.16
CA LYS A 118 -5.85 -17.30 16.06
C LYS A 118 -4.98 -16.30 15.30
N HIS A 119 -4.26 -15.41 15.99
CA HIS A 119 -3.35 -14.46 15.35
C HIS A 119 -2.28 -15.17 14.51
N ILE A 120 -1.67 -16.24 15.02
CA ILE A 120 -0.67 -17.03 14.27
C ILE A 120 -1.28 -17.60 12.97
N LEU A 121 -2.50 -18.14 13.03
CA LEU A 121 -3.19 -18.65 11.84
C LEU A 121 -3.50 -17.55 10.82
N ASP A 122 -3.93 -16.37 11.29
CA ASP A 122 -4.21 -15.23 10.43
C ASP A 122 -2.91 -14.73 9.74
N PHE A 123 -1.78 -14.64 10.46
CA PHE A 123 -0.49 -14.29 9.87
C PHE A 123 -0.02 -15.31 8.83
N LYS A 124 -0.11 -16.62 9.13
CA LYS A 124 0.23 -17.69 8.19
C LYS A 124 -0.62 -17.63 6.92
N LYS A 125 -1.88 -17.23 7.03
CA LYS A 125 -2.76 -17.01 5.87
C LYS A 125 -2.29 -15.83 5.01
N ILE A 126 -1.93 -14.70 5.60
CA ILE A 126 -1.41 -13.53 4.90
C ILE A 126 -0.12 -13.89 4.14
N ILE A 127 0.81 -14.59 4.79
CA ILE A 127 2.06 -15.07 4.17
C ILE A 127 1.78 -16.01 2.99
N LYS A 128 0.76 -16.86 3.11
CA LYS A 128 0.36 -17.76 2.01
C LYS A 128 -0.13 -16.96 0.79
N GLU A 129 -0.96 -15.95 0.98
CA GLU A 129 -1.44 -15.09 -0.13
C GLU A 129 -0.27 -14.30 -0.76
N GLU A 130 0.66 -13.79 0.04
CA GLU A 130 1.88 -13.14 -0.43
C GLU A 130 2.72 -14.10 -1.30
N ASN A 131 2.93 -15.33 -0.83
CA ASN A 131 3.65 -16.37 -1.56
C ASN A 131 2.98 -16.69 -2.91
N GLN A 132 1.65 -16.80 -2.95
CA GLN A 132 0.93 -17.07 -4.18
C GLN A 132 1.08 -15.92 -5.18
N ALA A 133 1.02 -14.66 -4.72
CA ALA A 133 1.24 -13.49 -5.54
C ALA A 133 2.66 -13.49 -6.14
N HIS A 134 3.68 -13.83 -5.35
CA HIS A 134 5.05 -13.99 -5.84
C HIS A 134 5.20 -15.07 -6.90
N GLN A 135 4.63 -16.24 -6.67
CA GLN A 135 4.68 -17.37 -7.62
C GLN A 135 4.03 -17.04 -8.97
N LYS A 136 3.00 -16.20 -8.95
CA LYS A 136 2.29 -15.73 -10.16
C LYS A 136 2.96 -14.52 -10.83
N GLY A 137 4.02 -13.94 -10.24
CA GLY A 137 4.64 -12.71 -10.72
C GLY A 137 3.79 -11.46 -10.51
N GLU A 138 2.76 -11.53 -9.66
CA GLU A 138 1.85 -10.43 -9.32
C GLU A 138 2.49 -9.52 -8.26
N ARG A 139 3.55 -8.80 -8.65
CA ARG A 139 4.39 -7.99 -7.74
C ARG A 139 3.57 -7.03 -6.86
N HIS A 140 2.59 -6.34 -7.46
CA HIS A 140 1.75 -5.39 -6.73
C HIS A 140 0.92 -6.06 -5.63
N LEU A 141 0.41 -7.27 -5.86
CA LEU A 141 -0.30 -8.05 -4.84
C LEU A 141 0.66 -8.55 -3.76
N ALA A 142 1.87 -8.97 -4.14
CA ALA A 142 2.89 -9.37 -3.17
C ALA A 142 3.26 -8.21 -2.23
N VAL A 143 3.50 -7.00 -2.75
CA VAL A 143 3.75 -5.80 -1.95
C VAL A 143 2.57 -5.45 -1.04
N ARG A 144 1.34 -5.58 -1.54
CA ARG A 144 0.12 -5.38 -0.74
C ARG A 144 0.04 -6.36 0.42
N TRP A 145 0.24 -7.65 0.18
CA TRP A 145 0.18 -8.68 1.23
C TRP A 145 1.33 -8.55 2.23
N SER A 146 2.52 -8.17 1.78
CA SER A 146 3.63 -7.81 2.67
C SER A 146 3.25 -6.65 3.59
N GLY A 147 2.66 -5.58 3.05
CA GLY A 147 2.14 -4.47 3.86
C GLY A 147 1.08 -4.93 4.87
N GLU A 148 0.16 -5.80 4.46
CA GLU A 148 -0.87 -6.34 5.35
C GLU A 148 -0.28 -7.19 6.47
N PHE A 149 0.81 -7.92 6.22
CA PHE A 149 1.55 -8.64 7.26
C PHE A 149 1.98 -7.71 8.39
N HIS A 150 2.69 -6.62 8.09
CA HIS A 150 3.15 -5.65 9.10
C HIS A 150 2.00 -4.97 9.83
N ARG A 151 0.92 -4.62 9.12
CA ARG A 151 -0.29 -4.04 9.73
C ARG A 151 -0.99 -5.01 10.67
N SER A 152 -1.07 -6.27 10.30
CA SER A 152 -1.71 -7.30 11.12
C SER A 152 -0.92 -7.57 12.41
N LEU A 153 0.42 -7.53 12.36
CA LEU A 153 1.26 -7.60 13.56
C LEU A 153 0.96 -6.43 14.51
N ALA A 154 0.92 -5.19 13.98
CA ALA A 154 0.60 -4.01 14.78
C ALA A 154 -0.81 -4.10 15.40
N SER A 155 -1.79 -4.57 14.64
CA SER A 155 -3.17 -4.76 15.12
C SER A 155 -3.24 -5.77 16.27
N ALA A 156 -2.50 -6.87 16.18
CA ALA A 156 -2.46 -7.91 17.20
C ALA A 156 -1.76 -7.49 18.51
N ALA A 157 -0.94 -6.43 18.46
CA ALA A 157 -0.32 -5.85 19.65
C ALA A 157 -1.27 -4.95 20.48
N HIS A 158 -2.50 -4.68 19.98
CA HIS A 158 -3.56 -3.94 20.65
C HIS A 158 -3.19 -2.52 21.13
N ASN A 159 -2.19 -1.88 20.53
CA ASN A 159 -1.83 -0.50 20.80
C ASN A 159 -2.36 0.42 19.71
N GLN A 160 -3.45 1.16 20.01
CA GLN A 160 -4.15 1.99 19.00
C GLN A 160 -3.26 3.06 18.34
N ALA A 161 -2.31 3.64 19.10
CA ALA A 161 -1.37 4.60 18.55
C ALA A 161 -0.44 3.94 17.52
N LEU A 162 0.09 2.75 17.85
CA LEU A 162 0.95 2.00 16.94
C LEU A 162 0.19 1.45 15.73
N ILE A 163 -1.06 1.00 15.90
CA ILE A 163 -1.91 0.55 14.79
C ILE A 163 -2.04 1.67 13.75
N LYS A 164 -2.38 2.88 14.19
CA LYS A 164 -2.49 4.05 13.30
C LYS A 164 -1.16 4.38 12.63
N THR A 165 -0.09 4.53 13.41
CA THR A 165 1.24 4.88 12.90
C THR A 165 1.75 3.83 11.90
N MET A 166 1.62 2.55 12.24
CA MET A 166 2.04 1.45 11.34
C MET A 166 1.19 1.39 10.07
N GLY A 167 -0.11 1.71 10.14
CA GLY A 167 -0.96 1.85 8.97
C GLY A 167 -0.39 2.86 7.98
N GLU A 168 -0.05 4.06 8.44
CA GLU A 168 0.54 5.13 7.63
C GLU A 168 1.93 4.76 7.09
N LEU A 169 2.85 4.31 7.94
CA LEU A 169 4.22 3.93 7.55
C LEU A 169 4.23 2.80 6.52
N THR A 170 3.37 1.80 6.70
CA THR A 170 3.29 0.65 5.79
C THR A 170 2.78 1.05 4.41
N LEU A 171 1.73 1.89 4.34
CA LEU A 171 1.21 2.40 3.06
C LEU A 171 2.27 3.20 2.30
N ARG A 172 3.00 4.08 3.00
CA ARG A 172 4.09 4.84 2.40
C ARG A 172 5.26 3.94 1.96
N THR A 173 5.54 2.86 2.69
CA THR A 173 6.52 1.84 2.26
C THR A 173 6.07 1.15 0.96
N CYS A 174 4.81 0.75 0.86
CA CYS A 174 4.26 0.15 -0.37
C CYS A 174 4.42 1.11 -1.57
N LEU A 175 4.13 2.41 -1.37
CA LEU A 175 4.36 3.42 -2.41
C LEU A 175 5.83 3.51 -2.84
N ALA A 176 6.77 3.54 -1.88
CA ALA A 176 8.20 3.61 -2.16
C ALA A 176 8.68 2.37 -2.93
N LEU A 177 8.24 1.16 -2.52
CA LEU A 177 8.54 -0.10 -3.18
C LEU A 177 8.02 -0.15 -4.63
N LEU A 178 6.82 0.35 -4.85
CA LEU A 178 6.18 0.35 -6.17
C LEU A 178 6.74 1.44 -7.10
N ALA A 179 7.17 2.58 -6.54
CA ALA A 179 7.85 3.64 -7.30
C ALA A 179 9.24 3.20 -7.79
N ASN A 180 9.85 2.22 -7.12
CA ASN A 180 11.15 1.68 -7.49
C ASN A 180 11.02 0.68 -8.65
N LYS A 181 11.30 1.13 -9.88
CA LYS A 181 11.21 0.31 -11.10
C LYS A 181 12.38 -0.66 -11.28
N ALA A 182 13.52 -0.40 -10.65
CA ALA A 182 14.78 -1.08 -10.99
C ALA A 182 14.85 -2.52 -10.49
N SER A 183 14.07 -2.89 -9.50
CA SER A 183 14.17 -4.21 -8.89
C SER A 183 12.93 -5.07 -9.14
N THR A 184 13.00 -5.91 -10.17
CA THR A 184 12.15 -7.12 -10.26
C THR A 184 12.44 -8.09 -9.11
N GLN A 185 13.47 -7.83 -8.31
CA GLN A 185 13.95 -8.65 -7.19
C GLN A 185 13.69 -8.03 -5.81
N VAL A 186 13.14 -6.80 -5.69
CA VAL A 186 12.66 -6.25 -4.41
C VAL A 186 11.37 -6.98 -4.03
N THR A 187 11.55 -8.19 -3.60
CA THR A 187 10.50 -8.98 -3.00
C THR A 187 10.99 -9.36 -1.63
N CYS A 188 10.19 -9.03 -0.60
CA CYS A 188 10.40 -9.67 0.70
C CYS A 188 10.64 -11.15 0.43
N ARG A 189 11.78 -11.68 0.88
CA ARG A 189 11.95 -13.11 0.81
C ARG A 189 10.87 -13.69 1.72
N ASN A 190 9.91 -14.39 1.13
CA ASN A 190 8.79 -15.02 1.86
C ASN A 190 9.24 -15.86 3.06
N GLN A 191 10.49 -16.27 3.03
CA GLN A 191 11.16 -16.98 4.13
C GLN A 191 11.28 -16.09 5.37
N GLU A 192 11.57 -14.79 5.21
CA GLU A 192 11.82 -13.89 6.34
C GLU A 192 10.55 -13.66 7.18
N HIS A 193 9.39 -13.45 6.55
CA HIS A 193 8.11 -13.34 7.27
C HIS A 193 7.77 -14.63 8.02
N ARG A 194 8.04 -15.80 7.42
CA ARG A 194 7.81 -17.09 8.06
C ARG A 194 8.68 -17.26 9.29
N GLU A 195 9.98 -16.94 9.18
CA GLU A 195 10.93 -17.05 10.30
C GLU A 195 10.54 -16.13 11.46
N ILE A 196 10.05 -14.90 11.17
CA ILE A 196 9.53 -14.00 12.19
C ILE A 196 8.33 -14.62 12.93
N ILE A 197 7.36 -15.22 12.21
CA ILE A 197 6.21 -15.87 12.84
C ILE A 197 6.61 -17.12 13.63
N GLU A 198 7.56 -17.90 13.16
CA GLU A 198 8.10 -19.03 13.89
C GLU A 198 8.75 -18.59 15.21
N ALA A 199 9.53 -17.50 15.21
CA ALA A 199 10.12 -16.95 16.42
C ALA A 199 9.05 -16.47 17.41
N ILE A 200 7.98 -15.82 16.94
CA ILE A 200 6.83 -15.41 17.77
C ILE A 200 6.13 -16.64 18.37
N GLU A 201 5.89 -17.67 17.56
CA GLU A 201 5.22 -18.92 17.99
C GLU A 201 6.05 -19.66 19.06
N HIS A 202 7.38 -19.63 18.94
CA HIS A 202 8.30 -20.19 19.94
C HIS A 202 8.58 -19.25 21.13
N LYS A 203 7.98 -18.06 21.16
CA LYS A 203 8.18 -17.03 22.19
C LYS A 203 9.63 -16.57 22.35
N ASP A 204 10.39 -16.60 21.26
CA ASP A 204 11.78 -16.12 21.25
C ASP A 204 11.82 -14.63 20.88
N ASN A 205 11.70 -13.77 21.91
CA ASN A 205 11.69 -12.32 21.76
C ASN A 205 12.92 -11.80 21.02
N LYS A 206 14.11 -12.32 21.37
CA LYS A 206 15.38 -11.85 20.81
C LYS A 206 15.51 -12.23 19.34
N ALA A 207 15.13 -13.46 18.99
CA ALA A 207 15.13 -13.89 17.60
C ALA A 207 14.09 -13.10 16.78
N ALA A 208 12.87 -12.93 17.27
CA ALA A 208 11.83 -12.20 16.59
C ALA A 208 12.24 -10.74 16.28
N ALA A 209 12.76 -10.01 17.28
CA ALA A 209 13.24 -8.64 17.10
C ALA A 209 14.41 -8.56 16.11
N ARG A 210 15.41 -9.44 16.22
CA ARG A 210 16.57 -9.49 15.33
C ARG A 210 16.15 -9.80 13.88
N LEU A 211 15.24 -10.75 13.67
CA LEU A 211 14.74 -11.13 12.35
C LEU A 211 13.95 -9.98 11.73
N MET A 212 13.11 -9.27 12.50
CA MET A 212 12.38 -8.10 12.03
C MET A 212 13.34 -6.98 11.60
N LEU A 213 14.37 -6.67 12.38
CA LEU A 213 15.37 -5.67 12.02
C LEU A 213 16.12 -6.05 10.74
N ALA A 214 16.56 -7.30 10.61
CA ALA A 214 17.25 -7.79 9.42
C ALA A 214 16.35 -7.71 8.17
N HIS A 215 15.07 -8.08 8.31
CA HIS A 215 14.07 -7.99 7.27
C HIS A 215 13.88 -6.55 6.77
N LEU A 216 13.68 -5.59 7.68
CA LEU A 216 13.51 -4.18 7.32
C LEU A 216 14.75 -3.61 6.64
N GLN A 217 15.96 -3.94 7.12
CA GLN A 217 17.22 -3.53 6.51
C GLN A 217 17.37 -4.12 5.11
N HIS A 218 17.07 -5.42 4.94
CA HIS A 218 17.14 -6.06 3.63
C HIS A 218 16.21 -5.41 2.60
N ILE A 219 14.98 -5.03 2.99
CA ILE A 219 14.06 -4.35 2.10
C ILE A 219 14.63 -2.98 1.71
N GLU A 220 15.09 -2.18 2.68
CA GLU A 220 15.67 -0.86 2.42
C GLU A 220 16.87 -0.95 1.49
N ASP A 221 17.81 -1.85 1.74
CA ASP A 221 19.02 -2.06 0.92
C ASP A 221 18.69 -2.48 -0.51
N SER A 222 17.55 -3.14 -0.71
CA SER A 222 17.10 -3.57 -2.03
C SER A 222 16.46 -2.47 -2.88
N MET A 223 16.22 -1.28 -2.27
CA MET A 223 15.63 -0.15 -2.98
C MET A 223 16.68 0.70 -3.68
N GLU A 224 16.61 0.77 -5.00
CA GLU A 224 17.34 1.78 -5.75
C GLU A 224 16.55 3.11 -5.74
N LEU A 225 17.24 4.25 -5.86
CA LEU A 225 16.61 5.56 -5.85
C LEU A 225 15.62 5.72 -7.01
N PRO A 226 14.42 6.29 -6.80
CA PRO A 226 13.39 6.36 -7.83
C PRO A 226 13.79 7.24 -9.01
N SER A 227 13.69 6.69 -10.21
CA SER A 227 13.75 7.46 -11.45
C SER A 227 12.38 8.08 -11.76
N LYS A 228 12.35 9.24 -12.47
CA LYS A 228 11.10 9.92 -12.84
C LYS A 228 10.13 8.97 -13.57
N THR A 229 8.91 8.91 -13.10
CA THR A 229 7.82 8.10 -13.69
C THR A 229 6.97 8.95 -14.64
N GLU A 230 6.61 8.41 -15.79
CA GLU A 230 5.59 8.99 -16.68
C GLU A 230 4.20 8.69 -16.13
N SER A 231 3.34 9.72 -16.03
CA SER A 231 1.96 9.58 -15.58
C SER A 231 1.04 9.16 -16.72
N THR A 232 0.14 8.21 -16.46
CA THR A 232 -0.93 7.82 -17.40
C THR A 232 -2.17 8.67 -17.15
N ASP A 233 -2.79 9.21 -18.22
CA ASP A 233 -3.92 10.15 -18.11
C ASP A 233 -5.30 9.48 -17.91
N ASP A 234 -5.39 8.15 -17.96
CA ASP A 234 -6.68 7.43 -17.94
C ASP A 234 -7.07 6.94 -16.54
N LEU A 235 -7.31 7.90 -15.65
CA LEU A 235 -7.60 7.69 -14.24
C LEU A 235 -8.84 6.82 -13.98
N ASP A 236 -9.88 6.93 -14.83
CA ASP A 236 -11.16 6.24 -14.61
C ASP A 236 -11.05 4.73 -14.80
N LEU A 237 -10.37 4.30 -15.87
CA LEU A 237 -10.13 2.88 -16.13
C LEU A 237 -9.30 2.26 -15.02
N LEU A 238 -8.30 3.00 -14.51
CA LEU A 238 -7.43 2.57 -13.42
C LEU A 238 -8.17 2.43 -12.09
N LEU A 239 -9.07 3.36 -11.78
CA LEU A 239 -9.89 3.33 -10.55
C LEU A 239 -10.93 2.20 -10.57
N LEU A 240 -11.54 1.94 -11.72
CA LEU A 240 -12.56 0.90 -11.86
C LEU A 240 -11.97 -0.51 -12.03
N GLY A 241 -10.64 -0.64 -12.12
CA GLY A 241 -9.96 -1.93 -12.34
C GLY A 241 -10.22 -2.52 -13.73
N LEU A 242 -10.62 -1.69 -14.70
CA LEU A 242 -10.81 -2.10 -16.08
C LEU A 242 -9.47 -2.17 -16.83
N PRO A 243 -9.27 -3.12 -17.76
CA PRO A 243 -8.03 -3.20 -18.53
C PRO A 243 -7.85 -1.96 -19.39
N LEU A 244 -6.64 -1.38 -19.38
CA LEU A 244 -6.27 -0.31 -20.28
C LEU A 244 -6.36 -0.79 -21.73
N ALA A 245 -7.00 -0.01 -22.61
CA ALA A 245 -6.96 -0.29 -24.04
C ALA A 245 -5.50 -0.25 -24.52
N SER A 246 -5.04 -1.30 -25.17
CA SER A 246 -3.68 -1.38 -25.72
C SER A 246 -3.39 -0.14 -26.58
N PRO A 247 -2.23 0.50 -26.48
CA PRO A 247 -1.89 1.65 -27.29
C PRO A 247 -1.98 1.27 -28.78
N LYS A 248 -2.92 1.90 -29.49
CA LYS A 248 -3.03 1.75 -30.95
C LYS A 248 -1.69 2.18 -31.55
N THR A 249 -1.00 1.24 -32.18
CA THR A 249 0.21 1.49 -32.97
C THR A 249 -0.10 2.58 -34.00
N VAL A 250 0.41 3.77 -33.77
CA VAL A 250 0.34 4.85 -34.76
C VAL A 250 1.18 4.41 -35.94
N LYS A 251 0.52 3.98 -37.03
CA LYS A 251 1.17 3.73 -38.31
C LYS A 251 1.79 5.04 -38.81
N GLN A 252 3.10 5.11 -38.79
CA GLN A 252 3.82 6.17 -39.47
C GLN A 252 3.45 6.16 -40.97
N SER A 253 2.70 7.17 -41.39
CA SER A 253 2.46 7.42 -42.80
C SER A 253 3.81 7.85 -43.45
N LYS A 254 4.38 6.97 -44.26
CA LYS A 254 5.49 7.32 -45.13
C LYS A 254 5.01 8.39 -46.11
N THR A 255 5.41 9.63 -45.93
CA THR A 255 5.27 10.67 -46.91
C THR A 255 6.25 10.35 -48.06
N ARG A 256 5.73 9.89 -49.22
CA ARG A 256 6.44 9.85 -50.48
C ARG A 256 6.70 11.29 -50.91
N ARG A 257 7.96 11.66 -51.01
CA ARG A 257 8.37 12.81 -51.82
C ARG A 257 8.41 12.35 -53.31
N LEU A 258 7.70 13.07 -54.15
CA LEU A 258 7.95 13.21 -55.57
C LEU A 258 8.96 14.31 -55.79
#